data_205d61f9fc87b211c741297b8c07f5f8
#
_entry.id   205d61f9fc87b211c741297b8c07f5f8
#
_cell.length_a   1.000
_cell.length_b   1.000
_cell.length_c   1.000
_cell.angle_alpha   90.00
_cell.angle_beta   90.00
_cell.angle_gamma   90.00
#
_symmetry.space_group_name_H-M   'P 1'
#
loop_
_entity.id
_entity.type
_entity.pdbx_description
1 polymer ?
#
loop_
_entity_poly.entity_id
_entity_poly.type
_entity_poly.pdbx_seq_one_letter_code
_entity_poly.pdbx_strand_id
1 'polypeptide(L)'
;MAATAQEKKQFIRKGMGLVEEGLPGWFGTFADMMTLLFAFFVLLAAISTIDPVKLQNMADGMGKSVGKKEETENQAMSLGDIQKEAQKMVEEMATDPKTGEKPVEVTTSPKGVTIGISSDISFRSGSAETKPEFLDILKKIIPTIEKSYFKIAVEGHTDSDQLPKALRVKYPSNWELSGGRSAAVVRNMISLGVDPTRLEAVGYGEFVPRDRKNTELITAGLIQKYNSNPQQKARNRRVEITFLAPRGGPVGRTETSTKDTEDN
;
A
#
# COMPACT_ATOMS: atom_id res chain seq x y z
N MET A 1 21.94 -13.67 81.57
CA MET A 1 22.74 -14.85 81.20
C MET A 1 23.05 -14.72 79.64
N ALA A 2 24.30 -14.69 79.31
CA ALA A 2 24.69 -14.61 77.84
C ALA A 2 24.55 -15.99 77.27
N ALA A 3 23.85 -16.07 76.11
CA ALA A 3 23.69 -17.32 75.35
C ALA A 3 25.04 -17.92 74.97
N THR A 4 25.22 -19.23 75.19
CA THR A 4 26.45 -19.95 74.92
C THR A 4 26.76 -19.98 73.41
N ALA A 5 28.01 -20.16 73.03
CA ALA A 5 28.43 -20.20 71.62
C ALA A 5 27.74 -21.34 70.84
N GLN A 6 27.28 -22.40 71.49
CA GLN A 6 26.48 -23.47 70.91
C GLN A 6 25.06 -23.05 70.59
N GLU A 7 24.40 -22.32 71.50
CA GLU A 7 23.04 -21.78 71.30
C GLU A 7 23.03 -20.76 70.15
N LYS A 8 24.05 -19.89 70.05
CA LYS A 8 24.18 -18.97 68.89
C LYS A 8 24.34 -19.73 67.56
N LYS A 9 25.13 -20.80 67.51
CA LYS A 9 25.27 -21.63 66.32
C LYS A 9 23.97 -22.34 65.92
N GLN A 10 23.17 -22.79 66.92
CA GLN A 10 21.86 -23.38 66.64
C GLN A 10 20.83 -22.35 66.14
N PHE A 11 20.84 -21.14 66.70
CA PHE A 11 19.96 -20.05 66.18
C PHE A 11 20.31 -19.63 64.78
N ILE A 12 21.60 -19.52 64.45
CA ILE A 12 22.04 -19.19 63.07
C ILE A 12 21.65 -20.31 62.11
N ARG A 13 21.81 -21.59 62.51
CA ARG A 13 21.44 -22.73 61.67
C ARG A 13 19.92 -22.84 61.48
N LYS A 14 19.15 -22.49 62.48
CA LYS A 14 17.68 -22.44 62.41
C LYS A 14 17.18 -21.24 61.56
N GLY A 15 17.87 -20.10 61.63
CA GLY A 15 17.61 -18.93 60.81
C GLY A 15 17.98 -19.16 59.34
N MET A 16 19.08 -19.85 59.05
CA MET A 16 19.47 -20.24 57.71
C MET A 16 18.50 -21.25 57.04
N GLY A 17 17.84 -22.10 57.86
CA GLY A 17 16.81 -23.04 57.37
C GLY A 17 15.45 -22.42 57.11
N LEU A 18 15.24 -21.15 57.52
CA LEU A 18 14.00 -20.40 57.29
C LEU A 18 14.09 -19.43 56.11
N VAL A 19 15.27 -19.25 55.55
CA VAL A 19 15.43 -18.49 54.30
C VAL A 19 15.24 -19.49 53.19
N GLU A 20 14.08 -19.52 52.57
CA GLU A 20 13.94 -20.19 51.24
C GLU A 20 14.87 -19.47 50.28
N GLU A 21 16.05 -20.05 50.08
CA GLU A 21 16.99 -19.65 49.02
C GLU A 21 16.39 -20.08 47.65
N GLY A 22 15.40 -19.39 47.21
CA GLY A 22 14.77 -19.66 45.93
C GLY A 22 13.66 -18.70 45.62
N LEU A 23 13.41 -18.50 44.34
CA LEU A 23 12.25 -17.75 43.88
C LEU A 23 10.98 -18.47 44.33
N PRO A 24 9.94 -17.74 44.83
CA PRO A 24 8.67 -18.33 45.21
C PRO A 24 8.15 -19.26 44.12
N GLY A 25 7.58 -20.42 44.43
CA GLY A 25 7.13 -21.41 43.47
C GLY A 25 6.17 -20.87 42.39
N TRP A 26 5.40 -19.84 42.71
CA TRP A 26 4.53 -19.17 41.75
C TRP A 26 5.28 -18.30 40.73
N PHE A 27 6.52 -17.89 41.05
CA PHE A 27 7.31 -17.01 40.16
C PHE A 27 7.65 -17.68 38.81
N GLY A 28 7.90 -19.00 38.84
CA GLY A 28 8.14 -19.77 37.61
C GLY A 28 6.93 -19.76 36.69
N THR A 29 5.72 -19.98 37.23
CA THR A 29 4.49 -19.96 36.44
C THR A 29 4.15 -18.55 35.96
N PHE A 30 4.41 -17.54 36.78
CA PHE A 30 4.23 -16.14 36.38
C PHE A 30 5.19 -15.74 35.24
N ALA A 31 6.47 -16.11 35.35
CA ALA A 31 7.45 -15.83 34.32
C ALA A 31 7.10 -16.52 32.99
N ASP A 32 6.62 -17.78 33.04
CA ASP A 32 6.16 -18.51 31.85
C ASP A 32 4.97 -17.81 31.18
N MET A 33 3.95 -17.42 31.96
CA MET A 33 2.80 -16.66 31.43
C MET A 33 3.24 -15.32 30.82
N MET A 34 4.19 -14.61 31.44
CA MET A 34 4.68 -13.33 30.91
C MET A 34 5.49 -13.50 29.63
N THR A 35 6.31 -14.58 29.52
CA THR A 35 7.06 -14.87 28.31
C THR A 35 6.13 -15.26 27.16
N LEU A 36 5.10 -16.06 27.41
CA LEU A 36 4.08 -16.40 26.42
C LEU A 36 3.28 -15.17 25.97
N LEU A 37 2.88 -14.32 26.91
CA LEU A 37 2.17 -13.08 26.59
C LEU A 37 3.07 -12.13 25.76
N PHE A 38 4.34 -11.99 26.15
CA PHE A 38 5.31 -11.20 25.41
C PHE A 38 5.52 -11.74 23.98
N ALA A 39 5.73 -13.06 23.84
CA ALA A 39 5.87 -13.71 22.55
C ALA A 39 4.63 -13.51 21.68
N PHE A 40 3.42 -13.58 22.26
CA PHE A 40 2.17 -13.30 21.58
C PHE A 40 2.09 -11.84 21.07
N PHE A 41 2.44 -10.86 21.90
CA PHE A 41 2.46 -9.45 21.46
C PHE A 41 3.53 -9.18 20.39
N VAL A 42 4.70 -9.79 20.48
CA VAL A 42 5.74 -9.71 19.44
C VAL A 42 5.22 -10.30 18.13
N LEU A 43 4.52 -11.44 18.19
CA LEU A 43 3.90 -12.04 17.01
C LEU A 43 2.81 -11.13 16.43
N LEU A 44 1.93 -10.59 17.27
CA LEU A 44 0.91 -9.62 16.81
C LEU A 44 1.55 -8.37 16.17
N ALA A 45 2.61 -7.84 16.77
CA ALA A 45 3.33 -6.69 16.22
C ALA A 45 3.98 -7.03 14.86
N ALA A 46 4.53 -8.23 14.72
CA ALA A 46 5.16 -8.70 13.47
C ALA A 46 4.14 -8.84 12.33
N ILE A 47 2.90 -9.27 12.61
CA ILE A 47 1.84 -9.41 11.59
C ILE A 47 1.00 -8.15 11.41
N SER A 48 1.14 -7.13 12.25
CA SER A 48 0.34 -5.89 12.24
C SER A 48 0.51 -5.04 10.96
N THR A 49 1.57 -5.26 10.17
CA THR A 49 1.86 -4.54 8.92
C THR A 49 1.86 -5.48 7.71
N ILE A 50 0.90 -6.39 7.63
CA ILE A 50 0.81 -7.31 6.50
C ILE A 50 0.38 -6.53 5.25
N ASP A 51 1.28 -6.50 4.27
CA ASP A 51 0.98 -6.05 2.91
C ASP A 51 0.07 -7.11 2.25
N PRO A 52 -1.18 -6.75 1.87
CA PRO A 52 -2.12 -7.71 1.29
C PRO A 52 -1.59 -8.37 0.01
N VAL A 53 -0.73 -7.69 -0.73
CA VAL A 53 -0.09 -8.24 -1.94
C VAL A 53 0.91 -9.33 -1.58
N LYS A 54 1.72 -9.13 -0.53
CA LYS A 54 2.66 -10.15 -0.06
C LYS A 54 1.95 -11.39 0.48
N LEU A 55 0.84 -11.20 1.21
CA LEU A 55 0.02 -12.29 1.72
C LEU A 55 -0.58 -13.11 0.58
N GLN A 56 -1.09 -12.45 -0.45
CA GLN A 56 -1.64 -13.12 -1.61
C GLN A 56 -0.57 -13.87 -2.40
N ASN A 57 0.61 -13.27 -2.61
CA ASN A 57 1.74 -13.96 -3.24
C ASN A 57 2.20 -15.21 -2.45
N MET A 58 2.14 -15.17 -1.12
CA MET A 58 2.41 -16.36 -0.28
C MET A 58 1.33 -17.43 -0.46
N ALA A 59 0.06 -17.04 -0.43
CA ALA A 59 -1.07 -17.95 -0.63
C ALA A 59 -1.02 -18.62 -2.01
N ASP A 60 -0.73 -17.87 -3.07
CA ASP A 60 -0.55 -18.36 -4.44
C ASP A 60 0.64 -19.31 -4.56
N GLY A 61 1.76 -18.98 -3.87
CA GLY A 61 2.94 -19.87 -3.81
C GLY A 61 2.65 -21.20 -3.11
N MET A 62 1.91 -21.17 -2.01
CA MET A 62 1.49 -22.37 -1.29
C MET A 62 0.48 -23.20 -2.09
N GLY A 63 -0.49 -22.56 -2.77
CA GLY A 63 -1.46 -23.22 -3.62
C GLY A 63 -0.82 -24.00 -4.77
N LYS A 64 0.20 -23.44 -5.40
CA LYS A 64 1.01 -24.09 -6.44
C LYS A 64 1.82 -25.27 -5.90
N SER A 65 2.28 -25.21 -4.66
CA SER A 65 3.05 -26.28 -4.01
C SER A 65 2.18 -27.48 -3.58
N VAL A 66 0.90 -27.26 -3.31
CA VAL A 66 -0.05 -28.30 -2.87
C VAL A 66 -0.77 -28.99 -4.05
N GLY A 67 -0.37 -28.70 -5.30
CA GLY A 67 -0.82 -29.45 -6.48
C GLY A 67 -2.24 -29.14 -6.97
N LYS A 68 -2.88 -28.06 -6.54
CA LYS A 68 -4.10 -27.55 -7.17
C LYS A 68 -3.78 -26.79 -8.44
N LYS A 69 -3.45 -27.50 -9.50
CA LYS A 69 -3.54 -27.04 -10.87
C LYS A 69 -4.99 -27.10 -11.32
N GLU A 70 -5.82 -26.18 -10.89
CA GLU A 70 -7.00 -25.83 -11.64
C GLU A 70 -6.67 -24.54 -12.40
N GLU A 71 -6.16 -24.71 -13.61
CA GLU A 71 -6.21 -23.69 -14.65
C GLU A 71 -7.69 -23.51 -15.02
N THR A 72 -8.39 -22.73 -14.20
CA THR A 72 -9.69 -22.21 -14.62
C THR A 72 -9.36 -20.97 -15.45
N GLU A 73 -9.51 -21.08 -16.76
CA GLU A 73 -9.33 -20.02 -17.78
C GLU A 73 -10.14 -18.72 -17.50
N ASN A 74 -10.87 -18.65 -16.39
CA ASN A 74 -11.76 -17.55 -15.99
C ASN A 74 -11.48 -17.01 -14.58
N GLN A 75 -10.28 -17.23 -14.01
CA GLN A 75 -9.99 -16.67 -12.71
C GLN A 75 -9.47 -15.22 -12.87
N ALA A 76 -10.17 -14.27 -12.22
CA ALA A 76 -9.73 -12.86 -12.19
C ALA A 76 -8.30 -12.75 -11.65
N MET A 77 -7.53 -11.83 -12.24
CA MET A 77 -6.16 -11.58 -11.80
C MET A 77 -6.11 -11.16 -10.34
N SER A 78 -5.20 -11.76 -9.58
CA SER A 78 -4.88 -11.35 -8.22
C SER A 78 -4.03 -10.07 -8.21
N LEU A 79 -3.92 -9.38 -7.05
CA LEU A 79 -3.01 -8.24 -6.91
C LEU A 79 -1.55 -8.64 -7.19
N GLY A 80 -1.16 -9.87 -6.85
CA GLY A 80 0.17 -10.40 -7.15
C GLY A 80 0.43 -10.59 -8.64
N ASP A 81 -0.57 -11.05 -9.39
CA ASP A 81 -0.46 -11.19 -10.85
C ASP A 81 -0.44 -9.83 -11.53
N ILE A 82 -1.25 -8.88 -11.07
CA ILE A 82 -1.24 -7.49 -11.54
C ILE A 82 0.14 -6.86 -11.32
N GLN A 83 0.75 -7.07 -10.14
CA GLN A 83 2.10 -6.57 -9.87
C GLN A 83 3.12 -7.12 -10.86
N LYS A 84 3.11 -8.44 -11.10
CA LYS A 84 4.04 -9.10 -12.04
C LYS A 84 3.86 -8.60 -13.48
N GLU A 85 2.62 -8.50 -13.93
CA GLU A 85 2.31 -8.02 -15.27
C GLU A 85 2.71 -6.56 -15.46
N ALA A 86 2.41 -5.70 -14.47
CA ALA A 86 2.83 -4.31 -14.48
C ALA A 86 4.36 -4.15 -14.44
N GLN A 87 5.08 -4.96 -13.64
CA GLN A 87 6.54 -4.96 -13.61
C GLN A 87 7.14 -5.36 -14.95
N LYS A 88 6.62 -6.41 -15.57
CA LYS A 88 7.04 -6.85 -16.91
C LYS A 88 6.83 -5.74 -17.95
N MET A 89 5.67 -5.09 -17.94
CA MET A 89 5.40 -3.94 -18.81
C MET A 89 6.45 -2.82 -18.61
N VAL A 90 6.82 -2.50 -17.36
CA VAL A 90 7.83 -1.49 -17.05
C VAL A 90 9.23 -1.93 -17.50
N GLU A 91 9.57 -3.21 -17.40
CA GLU A 91 10.86 -3.74 -17.87
C GLU A 91 11.04 -3.57 -19.39
N GLU A 92 9.97 -3.73 -20.15
CA GLU A 92 9.94 -3.55 -21.60
C GLU A 92 9.97 -2.08 -22.05
N MET A 93 9.75 -1.12 -21.13
CA MET A 93 9.80 0.30 -21.47
C MET A 93 11.22 0.85 -21.52
N ALA A 94 11.45 1.73 -22.50
CA ALA A 94 12.71 2.45 -22.64
C ALA A 94 12.89 3.44 -21.45
N THR A 95 14.12 3.58 -21.01
CA THR A 95 14.54 4.58 -20.02
C THR A 95 14.55 5.97 -20.66
N ASP A 96 14.06 6.98 -19.93
CA ASP A 96 14.12 8.37 -20.39
C ASP A 96 15.58 8.84 -20.47
N PRO A 97 16.06 9.26 -21.67
CA PRO A 97 17.44 9.70 -21.84
C PRO A 97 17.84 10.91 -21.01
N LYS A 98 16.87 11.72 -20.55
CA LYS A 98 17.10 12.95 -19.77
C LYS A 98 17.26 12.70 -18.29
N THR A 99 16.49 11.76 -17.74
CA THR A 99 16.45 11.49 -16.29
C THR A 99 17.21 10.23 -15.91
N GLY A 100 17.48 9.33 -16.85
CA GLY A 100 18.04 8.00 -16.59
C GLY A 100 17.06 7.07 -15.87
N GLU A 101 15.84 7.51 -15.64
CA GLU A 101 14.79 6.76 -14.94
C GLU A 101 13.72 6.26 -15.92
N LYS A 102 13.03 5.19 -15.58
CA LYS A 102 11.87 4.75 -16.34
C LYS A 102 10.69 5.69 -16.07
N PRO A 103 9.91 6.05 -17.10
CA PRO A 103 8.80 6.97 -16.96
C PRO A 103 7.61 6.38 -16.19
N VAL A 104 7.62 5.08 -15.97
CA VAL A 104 6.59 4.31 -15.25
C VAL A 104 7.26 3.51 -14.15
N GLU A 105 6.65 3.49 -12.97
CA GLU A 105 7.12 2.75 -11.80
C GLU A 105 5.95 1.95 -11.19
N VAL A 106 6.24 0.76 -10.68
CA VAL A 106 5.26 -0.08 -9.97
C VAL A 106 5.63 -0.18 -8.51
N THR A 107 4.70 0.16 -7.63
CA THR A 107 4.86 0.06 -6.18
C THR A 107 3.72 -0.71 -5.55
N THR A 108 4.01 -1.39 -4.44
CA THR A 108 3.00 -2.08 -3.64
C THR A 108 2.88 -1.41 -2.28
N SER A 109 1.66 -1.36 -1.77
CA SER A 109 1.36 -0.78 -0.48
C SER A 109 0.14 -1.46 0.14
N PRO A 110 -0.20 -1.20 1.41
CA PRO A 110 -1.47 -1.69 1.98
C PRO A 110 -2.72 -1.22 1.23
N LYS A 111 -2.62 -0.17 0.40
CA LYS A 111 -3.71 0.25 -0.49
C LYS A 111 -3.90 -0.70 -1.68
N GLY A 112 -2.86 -1.40 -2.11
CA GLY A 112 -2.86 -2.28 -3.28
C GLY A 112 -1.62 -2.09 -4.16
N VAL A 113 -1.78 -2.33 -5.46
CA VAL A 113 -0.73 -2.16 -6.48
C VAL A 113 -0.92 -0.83 -7.19
N THR A 114 0.11 -0.01 -7.21
CA THR A 114 0.12 1.33 -7.82
C THR A 114 1.08 1.39 -8.98
N ILE A 115 0.61 1.85 -10.12
CA ILE A 115 1.38 2.19 -11.32
C ILE A 115 1.51 3.71 -11.35
N GLY A 116 2.71 4.22 -11.01
CA GLY A 116 3.04 5.65 -11.06
C GLY A 116 3.58 6.02 -12.44
N ILE A 117 3.05 7.07 -13.05
CA ILE A 117 3.42 7.54 -14.38
C ILE A 117 3.81 9.01 -14.28
N SER A 118 4.99 9.38 -14.80
CA SER A 118 5.44 10.77 -14.80
C SER A 118 4.46 11.68 -15.54
N SER A 119 4.16 12.84 -14.96
CA SER A 119 3.33 13.85 -15.61
C SER A 119 3.94 14.40 -16.89
N ASP A 120 5.27 14.37 -17.02
CA ASP A 120 5.97 14.93 -18.18
C ASP A 120 5.69 14.15 -19.48
N ILE A 121 5.41 12.84 -19.36
CA ILE A 121 4.96 12.01 -20.49
C ILE A 121 3.43 11.92 -20.60
N SER A 122 2.74 12.19 -19.50
CA SER A 122 1.28 12.03 -19.42
C SER A 122 0.52 13.25 -19.96
N PHE A 123 1.02 14.46 -19.68
CA PHE A 123 0.29 15.70 -19.96
C PHE A 123 1.17 16.75 -20.64
N ARG A 124 0.52 17.68 -21.34
CA ARG A 124 1.16 18.92 -21.75
C ARG A 124 1.45 19.79 -20.54
N SER A 125 2.53 20.58 -20.59
CA SER A 125 2.92 21.47 -19.48
C SER A 125 1.77 22.38 -19.06
N GLY A 126 1.47 22.40 -17.75
CA GLY A 126 0.39 23.21 -17.20
C GLY A 126 -1.04 22.82 -17.65
N SER A 127 -1.22 21.66 -18.24
CA SER A 127 -2.52 21.20 -18.76
C SER A 127 -2.93 19.86 -18.14
N ALA A 128 -4.22 19.56 -18.23
CA ALA A 128 -4.79 18.23 -18.02
C ALA A 128 -5.07 17.50 -19.35
N GLU A 129 -4.61 18.03 -20.48
CA GLU A 129 -4.69 17.33 -21.76
C GLU A 129 -3.64 16.23 -21.82
N THR A 130 -4.09 15.02 -22.09
CA THR A 130 -3.22 13.85 -22.19
C THR A 130 -2.46 13.84 -23.51
N LYS A 131 -1.22 13.39 -23.46
CA LYS A 131 -0.39 13.19 -24.64
C LYS A 131 -0.69 11.84 -25.31
N PRO A 132 -0.41 11.69 -26.61
CA PRO A 132 -0.57 10.41 -27.31
C PRO A 132 0.24 9.27 -26.68
N GLU A 133 1.47 9.55 -26.26
CA GLU A 133 2.36 8.58 -25.62
C GLU A 133 1.75 7.98 -24.34
N PHE A 134 1.02 8.80 -23.59
CA PHE A 134 0.31 8.33 -22.41
C PHE A 134 -0.87 7.42 -22.74
N LEU A 135 -1.60 7.71 -23.85
CA LEU A 135 -2.69 6.83 -24.29
C LEU A 135 -2.17 5.44 -24.67
N ASP A 136 -0.97 5.35 -25.24
CA ASP A 136 -0.36 4.06 -25.59
C ASP A 136 0.05 3.28 -24.34
N ILE A 137 0.48 3.96 -23.27
CA ILE A 137 0.69 3.34 -21.95
C ILE A 137 -0.63 2.84 -21.36
N LEU A 138 -1.70 3.67 -21.40
CA LEU A 138 -3.02 3.26 -20.92
C LEU A 138 -3.54 2.01 -21.64
N LYS A 139 -3.42 1.94 -22.98
CA LYS A 139 -3.82 0.76 -23.74
C LYS A 139 -3.13 -0.53 -23.30
N LYS A 140 -1.90 -0.45 -22.81
CA LYS A 140 -1.18 -1.60 -22.25
C LYS A 140 -1.70 -2.00 -20.85
N ILE A 141 -2.21 -1.04 -20.06
CA ILE A 141 -2.73 -1.28 -18.70
C ILE A 141 -4.18 -1.79 -18.74
N ILE A 142 -4.99 -1.35 -19.71
CA ILE A 142 -6.41 -1.70 -19.82
C ILE A 142 -6.69 -3.20 -19.74
N PRO A 143 -5.99 -4.09 -20.47
CA PRO A 143 -6.24 -5.53 -20.40
C PRO A 143 -6.07 -6.10 -18.98
N THR A 144 -5.13 -5.57 -18.21
CA THR A 144 -4.93 -5.96 -16.79
C THR A 144 -6.10 -5.49 -15.92
N ILE A 145 -6.63 -4.28 -16.20
CA ILE A 145 -7.82 -3.77 -15.52
C ILE A 145 -9.04 -4.64 -15.81
N GLU A 146 -9.28 -4.98 -17.07
CA GLU A 146 -10.44 -5.80 -17.50
C GLU A 146 -10.40 -7.20 -16.91
N LYS A 147 -9.23 -7.83 -16.83
CA LYS A 147 -9.03 -9.15 -16.22
C LYS A 147 -9.12 -9.15 -14.69
N SER A 148 -9.25 -7.99 -14.06
CA SER A 148 -9.33 -7.83 -12.61
C SER A 148 -10.70 -7.33 -12.17
N TYR A 149 -11.09 -7.58 -10.91
CA TYR A 149 -12.32 -7.05 -10.32
C TYR A 149 -12.07 -5.89 -9.34
N PHE A 150 -10.82 -5.43 -9.23
CA PHE A 150 -10.47 -4.37 -8.29
C PHE A 150 -11.03 -3.02 -8.73
N LYS A 151 -11.38 -2.17 -7.76
CA LYS A 151 -11.58 -0.76 -8.01
C LYS A 151 -10.25 -0.09 -8.33
N ILE A 152 -10.29 0.92 -9.16
CA ILE A 152 -9.12 1.65 -9.64
C ILE A 152 -9.23 3.10 -9.17
N ALA A 153 -8.29 3.52 -8.34
CA ALA A 153 -8.14 4.94 -8.00
C ALA A 153 -7.10 5.58 -8.93
N VAL A 154 -7.47 6.67 -9.57
CA VAL A 154 -6.55 7.52 -10.33
C VAL A 154 -6.23 8.74 -9.51
N GLU A 155 -4.99 8.83 -9.03
CA GLU A 155 -4.51 9.86 -8.12
C GLU A 155 -3.59 10.84 -8.85
N GLY A 156 -3.93 12.14 -8.86
CA GLY A 156 -3.14 13.19 -9.48
C GLY A 156 -2.31 13.94 -8.46
N HIS A 157 -1.03 14.18 -8.78
CA HIS A 157 -0.08 14.89 -7.93
C HIS A 157 0.65 15.99 -8.70
N THR A 158 1.02 17.06 -8.00
CA THR A 158 1.84 18.16 -8.51
C THR A 158 3.08 18.36 -7.65
N ASP A 159 4.00 19.17 -8.11
CA ASP A 159 5.02 19.79 -7.27
C ASP A 159 4.43 20.98 -6.48
N SER A 160 5.27 21.62 -5.65
CA SER A 160 4.89 22.78 -4.84
C SER A 160 5.01 24.12 -5.58
N ASP A 161 5.33 24.11 -6.88
CA ASP A 161 5.45 25.37 -7.62
C ASP A 161 4.07 25.99 -7.86
N GLN A 162 4.00 27.29 -7.70
CA GLN A 162 2.78 28.04 -7.99
C GLN A 162 2.51 28.04 -9.49
N LEU A 163 1.26 27.81 -9.85
CA LEU A 163 0.85 27.87 -11.26
C LEU A 163 1.06 29.27 -11.83
N PRO A 164 1.57 29.40 -13.07
CA PRO A 164 1.63 30.66 -13.79
C PRO A 164 0.27 31.37 -13.83
N LYS A 165 0.28 32.69 -13.77
CA LYS A 165 -0.97 33.51 -13.74
C LYS A 165 -1.95 33.16 -14.86
N ALA A 166 -1.44 32.88 -16.06
CA ALA A 166 -2.27 32.49 -17.21
C ALA A 166 -3.03 31.16 -16.99
N LEU A 167 -2.45 30.23 -16.23
CA LEU A 167 -3.08 28.94 -15.94
C LEU A 167 -4.06 29.00 -14.77
N ARG A 168 -3.91 29.97 -13.87
CA ARG A 168 -4.80 30.13 -12.70
C ARG A 168 -6.24 30.48 -13.08
N VAL A 169 -6.47 30.99 -14.29
CA VAL A 169 -7.83 31.20 -14.81
C VAL A 169 -8.55 29.87 -14.99
N LYS A 170 -7.85 28.83 -15.43
CA LYS A 170 -8.42 27.49 -15.64
C LYS A 170 -8.28 26.58 -14.41
N TYR A 171 -7.16 26.70 -13.72
CA TYR A 171 -6.84 25.91 -12.53
C TYR A 171 -6.38 26.87 -11.43
N PRO A 172 -7.26 27.31 -10.53
CA PRO A 172 -6.92 28.27 -9.47
C PRO A 172 -5.77 27.85 -8.57
N SER A 173 -5.63 26.55 -8.30
CA SER A 173 -4.56 25.98 -7.50
C SER A 173 -4.07 24.62 -8.05
N ASN A 174 -3.09 24.03 -7.37
CA ASN A 174 -2.60 22.69 -7.65
C ASN A 174 -3.66 21.59 -7.38
N TRP A 175 -4.68 21.90 -6.55
CA TRP A 175 -5.81 21.00 -6.33
C TRP A 175 -6.63 20.79 -7.60
N GLU A 176 -7.03 21.86 -8.26
CA GLU A 176 -7.83 21.80 -9.49
C GLU A 176 -7.01 21.21 -10.64
N LEU A 177 -5.72 21.51 -10.73
CA LEU A 177 -4.87 20.92 -11.76
C LEU A 177 -4.71 19.40 -11.56
N SER A 178 -4.43 18.95 -10.35
CA SER A 178 -4.26 17.52 -10.06
C SER A 178 -5.56 16.75 -10.23
N GLY A 179 -6.69 17.30 -9.74
CA GLY A 179 -8.03 16.73 -9.92
C GLY A 179 -8.46 16.70 -11.40
N GLY A 180 -8.16 17.77 -12.15
CA GLY A 180 -8.41 17.80 -13.59
C GLY A 180 -7.61 16.76 -14.37
N ARG A 181 -6.37 16.48 -13.96
CA ARG A 181 -5.52 15.43 -14.55
C ARG A 181 -6.05 14.04 -14.27
N SER A 182 -6.38 13.72 -13.02
CA SER A 182 -6.96 12.41 -12.68
C SER A 182 -8.29 12.18 -13.39
N ALA A 183 -9.15 13.20 -13.45
CA ALA A 183 -10.43 13.14 -14.20
C ALA A 183 -10.21 12.94 -15.71
N ALA A 184 -9.16 13.54 -16.30
CA ALA A 184 -8.84 13.32 -17.71
C ALA A 184 -8.38 11.88 -17.98
N VAL A 185 -7.60 11.29 -17.08
CA VAL A 185 -7.20 9.88 -17.19
C VAL A 185 -8.41 8.96 -17.08
N VAL A 186 -9.30 9.20 -16.11
CA VAL A 186 -10.55 8.43 -15.95
C VAL A 186 -11.40 8.51 -17.23
N ARG A 187 -11.57 9.69 -17.83
CA ARG A 187 -12.28 9.82 -19.12
C ARG A 187 -11.66 8.99 -20.23
N ASN A 188 -10.32 8.97 -20.32
CA ASN A 188 -9.63 8.15 -21.30
C ASN A 188 -9.84 6.65 -21.03
N MET A 189 -9.79 6.22 -19.78
CA MET A 189 -10.06 4.81 -19.40
C MET A 189 -11.49 4.41 -19.79
N ILE A 190 -12.48 5.26 -19.52
CA ILE A 190 -13.89 5.02 -19.93
C ILE A 190 -13.99 4.92 -21.46
N SER A 191 -13.34 5.82 -22.19
CA SER A 191 -13.36 5.78 -23.65
C SER A 191 -12.67 4.54 -24.24
N LEU A 192 -11.77 3.91 -23.45
CA LEU A 192 -11.10 2.65 -23.80
C LEU A 192 -11.86 1.40 -23.28
N GLY A 193 -13.06 1.56 -22.72
CA GLY A 193 -13.95 0.45 -22.35
C GLY A 193 -13.98 0.09 -20.86
N VAL A 194 -13.23 0.78 -19.99
CA VAL A 194 -13.27 0.49 -18.54
C VAL A 194 -14.61 0.93 -17.94
N ASP A 195 -15.22 0.03 -17.14
CA ASP A 195 -16.47 0.31 -16.42
C ASP A 195 -16.30 1.51 -15.46
N PRO A 196 -17.08 2.61 -15.64
CA PRO A 196 -17.02 3.79 -14.80
C PRO A 196 -17.27 3.52 -13.31
N THR A 197 -18.05 2.48 -12.97
CA THR A 197 -18.38 2.14 -11.58
C THR A 197 -17.16 1.67 -10.77
N ARG A 198 -16.11 1.29 -11.47
CA ARG A 198 -14.85 0.82 -10.88
C ARG A 198 -13.83 1.95 -10.69
N LEU A 199 -14.08 3.15 -11.23
CA LEU A 199 -13.10 4.23 -11.32
C LEU A 199 -13.34 5.31 -10.27
N GLU A 200 -12.26 5.75 -9.63
CA GLU A 200 -12.23 6.89 -8.72
C GLU A 200 -11.18 7.89 -9.22
N ALA A 201 -11.51 9.19 -9.22
CA ALA A 201 -10.59 10.27 -9.58
C ALA A 201 -10.29 11.13 -8.35
N VAL A 202 -9.02 11.24 -7.96
CA VAL A 202 -8.58 11.98 -6.78
C VAL A 202 -7.46 12.96 -7.14
N GLY A 203 -7.53 14.20 -6.66
CA GLY A 203 -6.44 15.17 -6.75
C GLY A 203 -5.84 15.40 -5.38
N TYR A 204 -4.51 15.36 -5.27
CA TYR A 204 -3.80 15.60 -4.01
C TYR A 204 -2.96 16.90 -4.02
N GLY A 205 -2.90 17.61 -5.15
CA GLY A 205 -2.02 18.76 -5.28
C GLY A 205 -0.57 18.40 -4.96
N GLU A 206 0.10 19.28 -4.22
CA GLU A 206 1.47 19.10 -3.71
C GLU A 206 1.55 18.40 -2.35
N PHE A 207 0.41 18.01 -1.74
CA PHE A 207 0.34 17.60 -0.35
C PHE A 207 0.72 16.14 -0.09
N VAL A 208 0.99 15.36 -1.14
CA VAL A 208 1.47 13.97 -1.03
C VAL A 208 2.78 13.81 -1.83
N PRO A 209 3.91 14.33 -1.31
CA PRO A 209 5.21 14.15 -1.95
C PRO A 209 5.60 12.67 -2.05
N ARG A 210 6.26 12.29 -3.16
CA ARG A 210 6.63 10.91 -3.46
C ARG A 210 7.48 10.25 -2.37
N ASP A 211 8.51 10.93 -1.93
CA ASP A 211 9.52 10.38 -1.02
C ASP A 211 9.13 10.52 0.46
N ARG A 212 7.92 11.01 0.76
CA ARG A 212 7.41 11.16 2.13
C ARG A 212 7.20 9.80 2.79
N LYS A 213 7.69 9.65 4.02
CA LYS A 213 7.39 8.47 4.83
C LYS A 213 5.97 8.56 5.39
N ASN A 214 5.26 7.44 5.44
CA ASN A 214 3.87 7.39 5.95
C ASN A 214 3.73 7.84 7.42
N THR A 215 4.82 7.81 8.19
CA THR A 215 4.87 8.25 9.59
C THR A 215 5.07 9.76 9.75
N GLU A 216 5.42 10.48 8.68
CA GLU A 216 5.66 11.93 8.73
C GLU A 216 4.35 12.71 8.59
N LEU A 217 4.09 13.64 9.51
CA LEU A 217 2.95 14.56 9.42
C LEU A 217 3.15 15.54 8.27
N ILE A 218 2.08 15.81 7.52
CA ILE A 218 2.10 16.75 6.41
C ILE A 218 2.13 18.18 6.98
N THR A 219 3.25 18.88 6.76
CA THR A 219 3.46 20.27 7.13
C THR A 219 4.01 21.05 5.94
N ALA A 220 3.87 22.37 5.92
CA ALA A 220 4.45 23.22 4.88
C ALA A 220 5.96 23.01 4.74
N GLY A 221 6.68 22.88 5.86
CA GLY A 221 8.13 22.60 5.86
C GLY A 221 8.47 21.25 5.25
N LEU A 222 7.64 20.21 5.48
CA LEU A 222 7.82 18.92 4.88
C LEU A 222 7.60 18.96 3.35
N ILE A 223 6.58 19.67 2.89
CA ILE A 223 6.31 19.84 1.47
C ILE A 223 7.50 20.53 0.80
N GLN A 224 8.06 21.60 1.38
CA GLN A 224 9.26 22.26 0.88
C GLN A 224 10.47 21.33 0.85
N LYS A 225 10.70 20.56 1.91
CA LYS A 225 11.81 19.60 2.01
C LYS A 225 11.82 18.61 0.83
N TYR A 226 10.64 18.06 0.48
CA TYR A 226 10.48 17.09 -0.60
C TYR A 226 10.25 17.72 -1.99
N ASN A 227 10.33 19.03 -2.10
CA ASN A 227 10.28 19.81 -3.35
C ASN A 227 11.47 20.76 -3.48
N SER A 228 12.60 20.47 -2.81
CA SER A 228 13.75 21.40 -2.73
C SER A 228 14.58 21.47 -4.01
N ASN A 229 14.52 20.46 -4.86
CA ASN A 229 15.29 20.38 -6.09
C ASN A 229 14.45 19.97 -7.31
N PRO A 230 14.92 20.22 -8.54
CA PRO A 230 14.17 19.91 -9.77
C PRO A 230 13.82 18.40 -9.92
N GLN A 231 14.70 17.51 -9.48
CA GLN A 231 14.47 16.07 -9.56
C GLN A 231 13.31 15.65 -8.66
N GLN A 232 13.28 16.12 -7.41
CA GLN A 232 12.16 15.85 -6.49
C GLN A 232 10.84 16.40 -7.04
N LYS A 233 10.85 17.63 -7.59
CA LYS A 233 9.66 18.21 -8.23
C LYS A 233 9.18 17.37 -9.41
N ALA A 234 10.10 16.91 -10.27
CA ALA A 234 9.76 16.04 -11.38
C ALA A 234 9.12 14.73 -10.93
N ARG A 235 9.65 14.10 -9.87
CA ARG A 235 9.08 12.88 -9.28
C ARG A 235 7.73 13.11 -8.59
N ASN A 236 7.51 14.32 -8.05
CA ASN A 236 6.22 14.68 -7.45
C ASN A 236 5.15 14.91 -8.51
N ARG A 237 5.50 15.45 -9.69
CA ARG A 237 4.57 15.60 -10.83
C ARG A 237 4.28 14.24 -11.47
N ARG A 238 3.26 13.55 -11.00
CA ARG A 238 2.88 12.21 -11.45
C ARG A 238 1.37 11.98 -11.41
N VAL A 239 0.95 10.93 -12.08
CA VAL A 239 -0.36 10.30 -11.91
C VAL A 239 -0.14 8.87 -11.48
N GLU A 240 -0.89 8.45 -10.49
CA GLU A 240 -0.88 7.09 -9.97
C GLU A 240 -2.19 6.38 -10.33
N ILE A 241 -2.09 5.16 -10.84
CA ILE A 241 -3.22 4.27 -11.11
C ILE A 241 -3.09 3.12 -10.13
N THR A 242 -3.97 3.09 -9.12
CA THR A 242 -3.91 2.15 -8.01
C THR A 242 -5.04 1.13 -8.11
N PHE A 243 -4.69 -0.15 -8.19
CA PHE A 243 -5.60 -1.26 -8.00
C PHE A 243 -5.83 -1.42 -6.51
N LEU A 244 -7.02 -1.02 -6.04
CA LEU A 244 -7.32 -0.96 -4.62
C LEU A 244 -7.53 -2.35 -4.04
N ALA A 245 -6.78 -2.65 -2.97
CA ALA A 245 -7.03 -3.85 -2.17
C ALA A 245 -8.42 -3.76 -1.51
N PRO A 246 -9.16 -4.87 -1.42
CA PRO A 246 -10.45 -4.90 -0.72
C PRO A 246 -10.30 -4.42 0.72
N ARG A 247 -11.09 -3.44 1.12
CA ARG A 247 -11.13 -2.97 2.51
C ARG A 247 -12.00 -3.93 3.33
N GLY A 248 -11.34 -4.82 4.10
CA GLY A 248 -11.98 -5.67 5.09
C GLY A 248 -12.67 -6.91 4.53
N GLY A 249 -12.12 -8.08 4.82
CA GLY A 249 -12.72 -9.40 4.61
C GLY A 249 -12.83 -9.86 3.16
N PRO A 250 -12.89 -11.16 2.93
CA PRO A 250 -13.21 -11.66 1.61
C PRO A 250 -14.58 -11.11 1.21
N VAL A 251 -14.66 -10.49 0.04
CA VAL A 251 -15.95 -10.09 -0.56
C VAL A 251 -16.75 -11.37 -0.70
N GLY A 252 -17.70 -11.58 0.21
CA GLY A 252 -18.63 -12.67 0.11
C GLY A 252 -19.30 -12.57 -1.25
N ARG A 253 -19.19 -13.64 -2.04
CA ARG A 253 -20.00 -13.83 -3.23
C ARG A 253 -21.45 -13.56 -2.82
N THR A 254 -22.02 -12.46 -3.23
CA THR A 254 -23.48 -12.29 -3.24
C THR A 254 -23.97 -13.29 -4.28
N GLU A 255 -24.34 -14.47 -3.81
CA GLU A 255 -25.18 -15.36 -4.59
C GLU A 255 -26.47 -14.58 -4.85
N THR A 256 -26.62 -14.12 -6.08
CA THR A 256 -27.92 -13.68 -6.60
C THR A 256 -28.81 -14.93 -6.58
N SER A 257 -29.59 -15.07 -5.51
CA SER A 257 -30.70 -15.99 -5.44
C SER A 257 -31.71 -15.55 -6.49
N THR A 258 -31.62 -16.14 -7.68
CA THR A 258 -32.75 -16.24 -8.59
C THR A 258 -33.76 -17.17 -7.91
N LYS A 259 -34.70 -16.60 -7.16
CA LYS A 259 -35.95 -17.25 -6.84
C LYS A 259 -36.77 -17.26 -8.12
N ASP A 260 -36.78 -18.38 -8.79
CA ASP A 260 -37.82 -18.75 -9.70
C ASP A 260 -39.14 -18.77 -8.91
N THR A 261 -40.00 -17.82 -9.22
CA THR A 261 -41.41 -17.88 -8.89
C THR A 261 -42.10 -18.58 -10.06
N GLU A 262 -42.06 -19.91 -10.04
CA GLU A 262 -43.17 -20.71 -10.56
C GLU A 262 -44.24 -20.66 -9.47
N ASP A 263 -45.42 -20.11 -9.79
CA ASP A 263 -46.72 -20.73 -9.57
C ASP A 263 -47.87 -19.73 -9.81
N ASN A 264 -48.76 -20.21 -10.68
CA ASN A 264 -50.15 -19.87 -10.98
C ASN A 264 -50.43 -18.80 -12.02
#